data_f3625f6d14918027b200f3b271f18a6e
#
_entry.id   f3625f6d14918027b200f3b271f18a6e
#
_cell.length_a   1.000
_cell.length_b   1.000
_cell.length_c   1.000
_cell.angle_alpha   90.00
_cell.angle_beta   90.00
_cell.angle_gamma   90.00
#
_symmetry.space_group_name_H-M   'P 1'
#
loop_
_entity.id
_entity.type
_entity.pdbx_description
1 polymer ?
#
loop_
_entity_poly.entity_id
_entity_poly.type
_entity_poly.pdbx_seq_one_letter_code
_entity_poly.pdbx_strand_id
1 'polypeptide(L)'
;MSSLQLSPSVSLQEAEDVICAVGHLNTIHIEGRPGIGKTSMAKKIAERMDLRLVFIDGPTVDIAEIGLMMPNHETATTSLYHNEHWAFHKCDPILLFIDEVSKAPRQSQTAMTPMFQERRCGPSYFHERSIVVTTGNYSTD
;
A
#
# COMPACT_ATOMS: atom_id res chain seq x y z
N MET A 1 0.28 6.19 15.78
CA MET A 1 0.08 6.23 14.33
C MET A 1 -1.24 6.89 14.01
N SER A 2 -1.23 7.80 13.11
CA SER A 2 -2.46 8.45 12.70
C SER A 2 -2.87 7.97 11.31
N SER A 3 -4.10 7.54 11.19
CA SER A 3 -4.73 7.27 9.92
C SER A 3 -5.91 8.23 9.78
N LEU A 4 -6.12 8.72 8.58
CA LEU A 4 -7.25 9.59 8.31
C LEU A 4 -8.45 8.73 7.97
N GLN A 5 -9.51 8.88 8.76
CA GLN A 5 -10.74 8.15 8.52
C GLN A 5 -11.72 9.10 7.84
N LEU A 6 -12.13 8.75 6.64
CA LEU A 6 -13.05 9.58 5.87
C LEU A 6 -14.49 9.24 6.21
N SER A 7 -15.35 10.25 6.17
CA SER A 7 -16.79 10.08 6.40
C SER A 7 -17.37 9.14 5.33
N PRO A 8 -18.33 8.25 5.69
CA PRO A 8 -18.98 7.38 4.71
C PRO A 8 -19.76 8.12 3.64
N SER A 9 -20.03 9.41 3.82
CA SER A 9 -20.72 10.21 2.81
C SER A 9 -19.78 10.84 1.79
N VAL A 10 -18.47 10.60 1.89
CA VAL A 10 -17.51 11.16 0.95
C VAL A 10 -17.61 10.45 -0.39
N SER A 11 -17.67 11.22 -1.47
CA SER A 11 -17.66 10.68 -2.82
C SER A 11 -16.25 10.20 -3.21
N LEU A 12 -16.16 9.40 -4.28
CA LEU A 12 -14.86 8.97 -4.79
C LEU A 12 -14.00 10.17 -5.21
N GLN A 13 -14.62 11.21 -5.79
CA GLN A 13 -13.89 12.40 -6.19
C GLN A 13 -13.32 13.15 -4.98
N GLU A 14 -14.12 13.27 -3.92
CA GLU A 14 -13.66 13.90 -2.70
C GLU A 14 -12.55 13.09 -2.03
N ALA A 15 -12.67 11.76 -2.04
CA ALA A 15 -11.62 10.88 -1.52
C ALA A 15 -10.33 11.05 -2.31
N GLU A 16 -10.41 11.11 -3.63
CA GLU A 16 -9.26 11.33 -4.48
C GLU A 16 -8.58 12.65 -4.14
N ASP A 17 -9.36 13.72 -3.99
CA ASP A 17 -8.82 15.05 -3.68
C ASP A 17 -8.11 15.06 -2.32
N VAL A 18 -8.68 14.41 -1.32
CA VAL A 18 -8.05 14.31 0.01
C VAL A 18 -6.74 13.52 -0.07
N ILE A 19 -6.75 12.40 -0.77
CA ILE A 19 -5.56 11.57 -0.92
C ILE A 19 -4.44 12.37 -1.60
N CYS A 20 -4.76 13.09 -2.67
CA CYS A 20 -3.78 13.89 -3.37
C CYS A 20 -3.23 15.02 -2.50
N ALA A 21 -4.06 15.58 -1.63
CA ALA A 21 -3.65 16.72 -0.78
C ALA A 21 -2.76 16.29 0.38
N VAL A 22 -3.07 15.18 1.05
CA VAL A 22 -2.41 14.80 2.31
C VAL A 22 -1.84 13.39 2.34
N GLY A 23 -1.97 12.63 1.26
CA GLY A 23 -1.57 11.22 1.26
C GLY A 23 -0.07 11.02 1.46
N HIS A 24 0.76 11.99 1.11
CA HIS A 24 2.20 11.90 1.34
C HIS A 24 2.58 12.10 2.81
N LEU A 25 1.67 12.62 3.63
CA LEU A 25 1.92 12.88 5.05
C LEU A 25 1.48 11.74 5.94
N ASN A 26 0.39 11.08 5.59
CA ASN A 26 -0.21 10.01 6.39
C ASN A 26 -0.76 8.93 5.49
N THR A 27 -0.71 7.69 5.96
CA THR A 27 -1.43 6.59 5.31
C THR A 27 -2.93 6.84 5.44
N ILE A 28 -3.65 6.70 4.34
CA ILE A 28 -5.08 6.92 4.30
C ILE A 28 -5.79 5.58 4.17
N HIS A 29 -6.74 5.33 5.06
CA HIS A 29 -7.59 4.15 5.00
C HIS A 29 -8.99 4.55 4.55
N ILE A 30 -9.50 3.85 3.53
CA ILE A 30 -10.83 4.09 2.99
C ILE A 30 -11.69 2.87 3.23
N GLU A 31 -12.85 3.06 3.81
CA GLU A 31 -13.86 2.02 3.90
C GLU A 31 -14.98 2.30 2.91
N GLY A 32 -15.47 1.26 2.27
CA GLY A 32 -16.54 1.41 1.29
C GLY A 32 -16.96 0.06 0.75
N ARG A 33 -17.96 0.10 -0.12
CA ARG A 33 -18.49 -1.11 -0.75
C ARG A 33 -17.49 -1.64 -1.78
N PRO A 34 -17.41 -2.96 -1.95
CA PRO A 34 -16.60 -3.53 -3.03
C PRO A 34 -17.13 -3.08 -4.39
N GLY A 35 -16.24 -2.92 -5.35
CA GLY A 35 -16.64 -2.61 -6.72
C GLY A 35 -17.06 -1.18 -6.99
N ILE A 36 -16.72 -0.22 -6.14
CA ILE A 36 -17.11 1.18 -6.33
C ILE A 36 -16.09 1.99 -7.11
N GLY A 37 -15.21 1.34 -7.87
CA GLY A 37 -14.24 2.04 -8.71
C GLY A 37 -12.94 2.39 -8.00
N LYS A 38 -12.59 1.67 -6.95
CA LYS A 38 -11.35 1.91 -6.19
C LYS A 38 -10.10 1.77 -7.07
N THR A 39 -10.07 0.77 -7.94
CA THR A 39 -8.94 0.56 -8.85
C THR A 39 -8.80 1.72 -9.83
N SER A 40 -9.92 2.19 -10.38
CA SER A 40 -9.91 3.35 -11.27
C SER A 40 -9.43 4.60 -10.56
N MET A 41 -9.85 4.77 -9.32
CA MET A 41 -9.40 5.89 -8.49
C MET A 41 -7.89 5.83 -8.26
N ALA A 42 -7.37 4.63 -7.97
CA ALA A 42 -5.93 4.45 -7.79
C ALA A 42 -5.15 4.87 -9.03
N LYS A 43 -5.62 4.47 -10.20
CA LYS A 43 -4.98 4.85 -11.47
C LYS A 43 -5.01 6.35 -11.69
N LYS A 44 -6.14 6.99 -11.38
CA LYS A 44 -6.27 8.45 -11.53
C LYS A 44 -5.33 9.19 -10.59
N ILE A 45 -5.22 8.75 -9.35
CA ILE A 45 -4.31 9.37 -8.38
C ILE A 45 -2.86 9.22 -8.83
N ALA A 46 -2.47 8.03 -9.25
CA ALA A 46 -1.11 7.77 -9.70
C ALA A 46 -0.74 8.67 -10.88
N GLU A 47 -1.66 8.81 -11.84
CA GLU A 47 -1.45 9.67 -12.99
C GLU A 47 -1.40 11.14 -12.59
N ARG A 48 -2.36 11.59 -11.78
CA ARG A 48 -2.45 12.99 -11.33
C ARG A 48 -1.23 13.44 -10.53
N MET A 49 -0.68 12.55 -9.71
CA MET A 49 0.45 12.86 -8.82
C MET A 49 1.79 12.42 -9.40
N ASP A 50 1.80 11.86 -10.60
CA ASP A 50 3.01 11.33 -11.23
C ASP A 50 3.71 10.31 -10.34
N LEU A 51 2.97 9.30 -9.93
CA LEU A 51 3.45 8.22 -9.08
C LEU A 51 3.34 6.90 -9.83
N ARG A 52 4.29 6.02 -9.59
CA ARG A 52 4.19 4.65 -10.10
C ARG A 52 3.19 3.87 -9.23
N LEU A 53 2.18 3.29 -9.86
CA LEU A 53 1.16 2.54 -9.12
C LEU A 53 1.67 1.15 -8.73
N VAL A 54 1.57 0.84 -7.44
CA VAL A 54 1.74 -0.52 -6.94
C VAL A 54 0.41 -0.92 -6.30
N PHE A 55 -0.29 -1.82 -6.96
CA PHE A 55 -1.60 -2.29 -6.48
C PHE A 55 -1.46 -3.69 -5.90
N ILE A 56 -1.84 -3.84 -4.64
CA ILE A 56 -1.79 -5.13 -3.96
C ILE A 56 -3.21 -5.54 -3.62
N ASP A 57 -3.60 -6.72 -4.07
CA ASP A 57 -4.90 -7.30 -3.73
C ASP A 57 -4.74 -8.06 -2.41
N GLY A 58 -5.26 -7.49 -1.33
CA GLY A 58 -5.11 -8.05 0.01
C GLY A 58 -5.53 -9.50 0.14
N PRO A 59 -6.76 -9.86 -0.32
CA PRO A 59 -7.23 -11.24 -0.17
C PRO A 59 -6.35 -12.31 -0.79
N THR A 60 -5.61 -11.99 -1.85
CA THR A 60 -4.82 -12.97 -2.59
C THR A 60 -3.32 -12.84 -2.43
N VAL A 61 -2.85 -11.82 -1.71
CA VAL A 61 -1.42 -11.59 -1.58
C VAL A 61 -0.76 -12.70 -0.75
N ASP A 62 0.34 -13.24 -1.29
CA ASP A 62 1.14 -14.25 -0.59
C ASP A 62 2.33 -13.56 0.09
N ILE A 63 2.70 -14.06 1.26
CA ILE A 63 3.84 -13.52 1.99
C ILE A 63 5.12 -13.55 1.15
N ALA A 64 5.27 -14.55 0.30
CA ALA A 64 6.45 -14.65 -0.58
C ALA A 64 6.51 -13.54 -1.62
N GLU A 65 5.38 -12.93 -1.96
CA GLU A 65 5.37 -11.79 -2.88
C GLU A 65 5.88 -10.52 -2.22
N ILE A 66 5.73 -10.42 -0.91
CA ILE A 66 6.12 -9.22 -0.16
C ILE A 66 7.63 -9.09 -0.09
N GLY A 67 8.32 -10.21 0.07
CA GLY A 67 9.77 -10.23 0.08
C GLY A 67 10.27 -11.59 0.55
N LEU A 68 11.45 -11.96 0.10
CA LEU A 68 12.05 -13.24 0.41
C LEU A 68 13.45 -13.03 0.98
N MET A 69 13.67 -13.58 2.18
CA MET A 69 14.98 -13.52 2.81
C MET A 69 15.90 -14.56 2.18
N MET A 70 17.01 -14.10 1.64
CA MET A 70 18.00 -14.96 1.00
C MET A 70 19.33 -14.89 1.73
N PRO A 71 20.00 -16.02 1.96
CA PRO A 71 21.29 -16.00 2.64
C PRO A 71 22.39 -15.48 1.76
N ASN A 72 23.29 -14.70 2.37
CA ASN A 72 24.54 -14.29 1.77
C ASN A 72 25.65 -15.01 2.52
N HIS A 73 26.26 -15.98 1.89
CA HIS A 73 27.25 -16.85 2.56
C HIS A 73 28.58 -16.15 2.81
N GLU A 74 28.91 -15.11 2.03
CA GLU A 74 30.16 -14.38 2.20
C GLU A 74 30.17 -13.55 3.47
N THR A 75 29.02 -12.96 3.80
CA THR A 75 28.90 -12.10 4.98
C THR A 75 28.22 -12.77 6.18
N ALA A 76 27.75 -14.01 5.99
CA ALA A 76 26.95 -14.74 6.99
C ALA A 76 25.73 -13.94 7.43
N THR A 77 25.07 -13.26 6.49
CA THR A 77 23.87 -12.47 6.71
C THR A 77 22.76 -12.92 5.79
N THR A 78 21.55 -12.42 6.04
CA THR A 78 20.43 -12.56 5.10
C THR A 78 20.06 -11.20 4.55
N SER A 79 19.59 -11.19 3.30
CA SER A 79 19.10 -9.97 2.65
C SER A 79 17.70 -10.20 2.14
N LEU A 80 16.89 -9.15 2.18
CA LEU A 80 15.55 -9.21 1.62
C LEU A 80 15.61 -8.98 0.12
N TYR A 81 15.10 -9.95 -0.66
CA TYR A 81 14.94 -9.81 -2.09
C TYR A 81 13.55 -9.30 -2.37
N HIS A 82 13.45 -8.17 -3.06
CA HIS A 82 12.18 -7.55 -3.38
C HIS A 82 11.51 -8.19 -4.59
N ASN A 83 10.19 -8.12 -4.61
CA ASN A 83 9.41 -8.47 -5.78
C ASN A 83 9.68 -7.44 -6.87
N GLU A 84 10.15 -7.89 -8.04
CA GLU A 84 10.51 -6.95 -9.10
C GLU A 84 9.30 -6.24 -9.71
N HIS A 85 8.10 -6.82 -9.62
CA HIS A 85 6.89 -6.18 -10.11
C HIS A 85 6.48 -4.99 -9.25
N TRP A 86 6.70 -5.08 -7.95
CA TRP A 86 6.43 -3.96 -7.04
C TRP A 86 7.60 -3.01 -6.97
N ALA A 87 8.80 -3.52 -7.16
CA ALA A 87 10.04 -2.76 -7.29
C ALA A 87 10.29 -1.74 -6.18
N PHE A 88 10.03 -2.13 -4.92
CA PHE A 88 10.29 -1.24 -3.78
C PHE A 88 11.76 -0.87 -3.64
N HIS A 89 12.64 -1.70 -4.18
CA HIS A 89 14.09 -1.45 -4.15
C HIS A 89 14.52 -0.22 -4.95
N LYS A 90 13.66 0.26 -5.85
CA LYS A 90 13.95 1.46 -6.65
C LYS A 90 13.81 2.75 -5.85
N CYS A 91 13.05 2.72 -4.78
CA CYS A 91 12.80 3.88 -3.91
C CYS A 91 12.34 5.12 -4.69
N ASP A 92 11.62 4.90 -5.79
CA ASP A 92 11.01 5.96 -6.59
C ASP A 92 9.65 6.35 -6.02
N PRO A 93 9.10 7.50 -6.41
CA PRO A 93 7.76 7.89 -5.92
C PRO A 93 6.69 6.92 -6.39
N ILE A 94 5.95 6.35 -5.45
CA ILE A 94 4.91 5.36 -5.74
C ILE A 94 3.59 5.71 -5.07
N LEU A 95 2.51 5.24 -5.66
CA LEU A 95 1.24 5.09 -4.97
C LEU A 95 1.10 3.62 -4.62
N LEU A 96 1.20 3.30 -3.34
CA LEU A 96 0.95 1.95 -2.86
C LEU A 96 -0.50 1.86 -2.43
N PHE A 97 -1.27 1.05 -3.15
CA PHE A 97 -2.69 0.87 -2.90
C PHE A 97 -2.94 -0.59 -2.52
N ILE A 98 -3.30 -0.82 -1.25
CA ILE A 98 -3.56 -2.17 -0.74
C ILE A 98 -5.06 -2.33 -0.58
N ASP A 99 -5.66 -3.12 -1.46
CA ASP A 99 -7.11 -3.32 -1.47
C ASP A 99 -7.50 -4.40 -0.47
N GLU A 100 -8.54 -4.14 0.31
CA GLU A 100 -9.09 -5.06 1.31
C GLU A 100 -8.00 -5.66 2.21
N VAL A 101 -7.20 -4.80 2.80
CA VAL A 101 -6.04 -5.21 3.61
C VAL A 101 -6.44 -6.13 4.77
N SER A 102 -7.61 -5.93 5.36
CA SER A 102 -8.07 -6.74 6.48
C SER A 102 -8.43 -8.18 6.09
N LYS A 103 -8.61 -8.43 4.81
CA LYS A 103 -8.92 -9.77 4.30
C LYS A 103 -7.68 -10.52 3.81
N ALA A 104 -6.52 -9.92 3.92
CA ALA A 104 -5.27 -10.60 3.59
C ALA A 104 -5.01 -11.73 4.60
N PRO A 105 -4.31 -12.80 4.19
CA PRO A 105 -3.86 -13.80 5.14
C PRO A 105 -3.09 -13.15 6.28
N ARG A 106 -3.24 -13.68 7.49
CA ARG A 106 -2.66 -13.04 8.69
C ARG A 106 -1.16 -12.77 8.57
N GLN A 107 -0.42 -13.73 8.04
CA GLN A 107 1.01 -13.57 7.85
C GLN A 107 1.34 -12.45 6.87
N SER A 108 0.55 -12.34 5.81
CA SER A 108 0.71 -11.28 4.83
C SER A 108 0.37 -9.92 5.42
N GLN A 109 -0.68 -9.84 6.24
CA GLN A 109 -1.00 -8.59 6.94
C GLN A 109 0.15 -8.14 7.82
N THR A 110 0.70 -9.06 8.59
CA THR A 110 1.83 -8.75 9.48
C THR A 110 3.03 -8.27 8.67
N ALA A 111 3.31 -8.92 7.56
CA ALA A 111 4.44 -8.55 6.71
C ALA A 111 4.24 -7.20 6.02
N MET A 112 2.99 -6.81 5.73
CA MET A 112 2.68 -5.54 5.10
C MET A 112 2.60 -4.37 6.08
N THR A 113 2.48 -4.64 7.37
CA THR A 113 2.32 -3.60 8.39
C THR A 113 3.39 -2.50 8.29
N PRO A 114 4.68 -2.79 8.13
CA PRO A 114 5.67 -1.72 7.96
C PRO A 114 5.43 -0.83 6.75
N MET A 115 4.76 -1.33 5.71
CA MET A 115 4.49 -0.54 4.51
C MET A 115 3.56 0.62 4.81
N PHE A 116 2.51 0.40 5.59
CA PHE A 116 1.55 1.46 5.87
C PHE A 116 1.76 2.14 7.22
N GLN A 117 2.53 1.56 8.13
CA GLN A 117 2.85 2.22 9.41
C GLN A 117 4.17 2.98 9.35
N GLU A 118 5.18 2.43 8.67
CA GLU A 118 6.51 2.99 8.64
C GLU A 118 6.98 3.40 7.25
N ARG A 119 6.15 3.21 6.25
CA ARG A 119 6.42 3.59 4.87
C ARG A 119 7.70 2.95 4.34
N ARG A 120 7.85 1.67 4.60
CA ARG A 120 8.99 0.88 4.14
C ARG A 120 8.60 -0.56 3.85
N CYS A 121 9.36 -1.21 3.00
CA CYS A 121 9.30 -2.65 2.82
C CYS A 121 10.71 -3.20 3.10
N GLY A 122 10.85 -3.94 4.21
CA GLY A 122 12.16 -4.37 4.66
C GLY A 122 13.09 -3.17 4.85
N PRO A 123 14.29 -3.19 4.26
CA PRO A 123 15.24 -2.08 4.42
C PRO A 123 14.96 -0.88 3.51
N SER A 124 13.98 -0.99 2.61
CA SER A 124 13.73 0.05 1.58
C SER A 124 12.61 0.98 2.02
N TYR A 125 12.98 2.22 2.35
CA TYR A 125 12.01 3.26 2.67
C TYR A 125 11.43 3.85 1.39
N PHE A 126 10.12 4.14 1.42
CA PHE A 126 9.45 4.74 0.27
C PHE A 126 9.87 6.20 0.11
N HIS A 127 9.90 6.65 -1.13
CA HIS A 127 10.20 8.04 -1.43
C HIS A 127 9.24 8.97 -0.69
N GLU A 128 9.71 10.15 -0.27
CA GLU A 128 8.92 11.09 0.53
C GLU A 128 7.63 11.55 -0.13
N ARG A 129 7.58 11.55 -1.48
CA ARG A 129 6.36 11.89 -2.21
C ARG A 129 5.39 10.73 -2.33
N SER A 130 5.78 9.54 -1.90
CA SER A 130 4.92 8.37 -2.04
C SER A 130 3.67 8.48 -1.19
N ILE A 131 2.58 7.89 -1.71
CA ILE A 131 1.28 7.85 -1.05
C ILE A 131 0.95 6.40 -0.76
N VAL A 132 0.46 6.13 0.44
CA VAL A 132 0.01 4.78 0.83
C VAL A 132 -1.47 4.85 1.17
N VAL A 133 -2.26 4.03 0.48
CA VAL A 133 -3.70 3.93 0.70
C VAL A 133 -4.05 2.48 0.98
N THR A 134 -4.83 2.25 2.02
CA THR A 134 -5.41 0.93 2.29
C THR A 134 -6.92 1.03 2.20
N THR A 135 -7.58 -0.04 1.84
CA THR A 135 -9.03 -0.07 1.79
C THR A 135 -9.60 -1.24 2.58
N GLY A 136 -10.85 -1.10 2.98
CA GLY A 136 -11.63 -2.15 3.60
C GLY A 136 -13.09 -2.02 3.19
N ASN A 137 -13.89 -2.99 3.58
CA ASN A 137 -15.32 -3.00 3.32
C ASN A 137 -16.08 -2.69 4.60
N TYR A 138 -17.32 -2.22 4.44
CA TYR A 138 -18.23 -2.09 5.58
C TYR A 138 -18.60 -3.43 6.19
N SER A 139 -18.37 -4.50 5.46
CA SER A 139 -18.70 -5.83 5.93
C SER A 139 -18.01 -6.13 7.25
N THR A 140 -18.74 -6.72 8.17
CA THR A 140 -18.26 -7.05 9.51
C THR A 140 -17.81 -8.49 9.62
N ASP A 141 -17.61 -9.15 8.56
CA ASP A 141 -17.27 -10.59 8.52
C ASP A 141 -16.11 -10.96 9.38
#